data_ab95277002abc0973f870c3c1935b929
#
_entry.id   ab95277002abc0973f870c3c1935b929
#
_cell.length_a   1.000
_cell.length_b   1.000
_cell.length_c   1.000
_cell.angle_alpha   90.00
_cell.angle_beta   90.00
_cell.angle_gamma   90.00
#
_symmetry.space_group_name_H-M   'P 1'
#
loop_
_entity.id
_entity.type
_entity.pdbx_description
1 polymer ?
#
loop_
_entity_poly.entity_id
_entity_poly.type
_entity_poly.pdbx_seq_one_letter_code
_entity_poly.pdbx_strand_id
1 'polypeptide(L)'
;MLRAFAGVETLVLVFPFAPEMLEYADRTTRAAQAAGVRHVVRSSGLGASLASPYLLSREQGEIDALVRDRSRAWTLVLPGFFMQNMVDHAEPLRSTGVYRSARGGGRTAAVDVREVGAAVAAIARDPRPHTGASYTLTGPRAETDAEVVAHIAAATGRALRCEPTSAMDQRMALAAAGLPDWVIDRLASLDTMVREGEAAGVSPDLARLLGRTPTGYAEFAREHRAAWQA
;
A
#
# COMPACT_ATOMS: atom_id res chain seq x y z
N MET A 1 -19.17 -1.30 -18.82
CA MET A 1 -17.72 -1.46 -18.85
C MET A 1 -17.13 -1.52 -20.27
N LEU A 2 -17.58 -2.38 -21.19
CA LEU A 2 -17.02 -2.48 -22.55
C LEU A 2 -16.91 -1.13 -23.28
N ARG A 3 -17.97 -0.29 -23.23
CA ARG A 3 -17.96 1.05 -23.85
C ARG A 3 -16.93 2.01 -23.22
N ALA A 4 -16.61 1.84 -21.94
CA ALA A 4 -15.66 2.69 -21.24
C ALA A 4 -14.21 2.43 -21.64
N PHE A 5 -13.92 1.22 -22.15
CA PHE A 5 -12.57 0.81 -22.57
C PHE A 5 -12.36 0.87 -24.10
N ALA A 6 -13.36 1.31 -24.86
CA ALA A 6 -13.23 1.46 -26.31
C ALA A 6 -12.13 2.47 -26.66
N GLY A 7 -11.12 2.02 -27.43
CA GLY A 7 -9.99 2.85 -27.85
C GLY A 7 -8.91 3.08 -26.80
N VAL A 8 -9.05 2.48 -25.59
CA VAL A 8 -8.01 2.56 -24.55
C VAL A 8 -6.84 1.65 -24.90
N GLU A 9 -5.65 2.23 -25.01
CA GLU A 9 -4.41 1.47 -25.25
C GLU A 9 -3.77 0.99 -23.94
N THR A 10 -3.67 1.87 -22.95
CA THR A 10 -3.12 1.56 -21.63
C THR A 10 -4.15 1.80 -20.54
N LEU A 11 -4.38 0.80 -19.70
CA LEU A 11 -5.33 0.84 -18.61
C LEU A 11 -4.59 0.75 -17.27
N VAL A 12 -4.79 1.72 -16.40
CA VAL A 12 -4.32 1.66 -15.00
C VAL A 12 -5.43 1.08 -14.13
N LEU A 13 -5.13 0.01 -13.39
CA LEU A 13 -6.06 -0.67 -12.49
C LEU A 13 -5.66 -0.46 -11.03
N VAL A 14 -6.56 0.15 -10.28
CA VAL A 14 -6.53 0.25 -8.81
C VAL A 14 -7.87 -0.24 -8.31
N PHE A 15 -7.88 -1.29 -7.50
CA PHE A 15 -9.13 -1.82 -6.95
C PHE A 15 -9.39 -1.26 -5.55
N PRO A 16 -10.65 -1.00 -5.18
CA PRO A 16 -11.00 -0.57 -3.84
C PRO A 16 -10.73 -1.69 -2.83
N PHE A 17 -10.43 -1.31 -1.60
CA PHE A 17 -10.38 -2.23 -0.48
C PHE A 17 -11.82 -2.62 -0.10
N ALA A 18 -12.30 -3.72 -0.67
CA ALA A 18 -13.68 -4.19 -0.55
C ALA A 18 -13.73 -5.72 -0.51
N PRO A 19 -14.79 -6.31 0.07
CA PRO A 19 -14.98 -7.77 0.08
C PRO A 19 -15.00 -8.36 -1.34
N GLU A 20 -15.58 -7.64 -2.28
CA GLU A 20 -15.81 -8.05 -3.67
C GLU A 20 -14.62 -7.71 -4.59
N MET A 21 -13.45 -7.37 -4.03
CA MET A 21 -12.29 -6.91 -4.81
C MET A 21 -11.92 -7.88 -5.94
N LEU A 22 -11.96 -9.19 -5.67
CA LEU A 22 -11.66 -10.22 -6.67
C LEU A 22 -12.72 -10.29 -7.78
N GLU A 23 -14.01 -10.11 -7.44
CA GLU A 23 -15.09 -10.03 -8.43
C GLU A 23 -14.94 -8.80 -9.33
N TYR A 24 -14.60 -7.65 -8.74
CA TYR A 24 -14.33 -6.44 -9.52
C TYR A 24 -13.16 -6.64 -10.48
N ALA A 25 -12.10 -7.32 -10.03
CA ALA A 25 -10.95 -7.64 -10.85
C ALA A 25 -11.31 -8.60 -12.01
N ASP A 26 -12.05 -9.66 -11.74
CA ASP A 26 -12.50 -10.61 -12.77
C ASP A 26 -13.32 -9.90 -13.86
N ARG A 27 -14.31 -9.12 -13.46
CA ARG A 27 -15.18 -8.39 -14.39
C ARG A 27 -14.41 -7.33 -15.20
N THR A 28 -13.50 -6.60 -14.54
CA THR A 28 -12.74 -5.52 -15.18
C THR A 28 -11.72 -6.07 -16.16
N THR A 29 -10.99 -7.13 -15.79
CA THR A 29 -9.98 -7.75 -16.68
C THR A 29 -10.62 -8.41 -17.89
N ARG A 30 -11.78 -9.08 -17.75
CA ARG A 30 -12.57 -9.59 -18.90
C ARG A 30 -13.01 -8.47 -19.85
N ALA A 31 -13.50 -7.35 -19.28
CA ALA A 31 -13.93 -6.22 -20.08
C ALA A 31 -12.76 -5.55 -20.83
N ALA A 32 -11.60 -5.42 -20.17
CA ALA A 32 -10.39 -4.88 -20.78
C ALA A 32 -9.88 -5.77 -21.94
N GLN A 33 -9.87 -7.09 -21.71
CA GLN A 33 -9.51 -8.09 -22.74
C GLN A 33 -10.44 -7.99 -23.96
N ALA A 34 -11.75 -7.99 -23.73
CA ALA A 34 -12.75 -7.91 -24.79
C ALA A 34 -12.73 -6.58 -25.57
N ALA A 35 -12.33 -5.48 -24.91
CA ALA A 35 -12.15 -4.17 -25.54
C ALA A 35 -10.81 -4.03 -26.29
N GLY A 36 -9.91 -5.01 -26.19
CA GLY A 36 -8.63 -5.00 -26.87
C GLY A 36 -7.59 -4.08 -26.25
N VAL A 37 -7.69 -3.78 -24.94
CA VAL A 37 -6.67 -3.02 -24.19
C VAL A 37 -5.29 -3.67 -24.41
N ARG A 38 -4.30 -2.86 -24.77
CA ARG A 38 -2.98 -3.37 -25.16
C ARG A 38 -2.07 -3.62 -23.96
N HIS A 39 -2.14 -2.75 -22.94
CA HIS A 39 -1.31 -2.83 -21.75
C HIS A 39 -2.11 -2.52 -20.49
N VAL A 40 -1.92 -3.33 -19.44
CA VAL A 40 -2.52 -3.11 -18.12
C VAL A 40 -1.42 -2.82 -17.12
N VAL A 41 -1.47 -1.66 -16.49
CA VAL A 41 -0.63 -1.30 -15.33
C VAL A 41 -1.48 -1.47 -14.08
N ARG A 42 -1.10 -2.38 -13.19
CA ARG A 42 -1.88 -2.67 -11.98
C ARG A 42 -1.15 -2.24 -10.71
N SER A 43 -1.83 -1.46 -9.87
CA SER A 43 -1.42 -1.27 -8.48
C SER A 43 -1.85 -2.48 -7.65
N SER A 44 -0.90 -3.34 -7.33
CA SER A 44 -1.01 -4.52 -6.48
C SER A 44 -0.67 -4.19 -5.02
N GLY A 45 0.01 -5.08 -4.31
CA GLY A 45 0.49 -4.87 -2.94
C GLY A 45 1.76 -5.64 -2.64
N LEU A 46 2.49 -5.21 -1.61
CA LEU A 46 3.69 -5.88 -1.14
C LEU A 46 3.41 -7.36 -0.81
N GLY A 47 4.30 -8.24 -1.26
CA GLY A 47 4.19 -9.68 -1.01
C GLY A 47 3.05 -10.38 -1.75
N ALA A 48 2.43 -9.74 -2.76
CA ALA A 48 1.36 -10.32 -3.54
C ALA A 48 1.78 -11.63 -4.21
N SER A 49 1.17 -12.74 -3.81
CA SER A 49 1.47 -14.09 -4.30
C SER A 49 0.33 -15.04 -3.97
N LEU A 50 0.03 -15.98 -4.85
CA LEU A 50 -0.93 -17.08 -4.57
C LEU A 50 -0.52 -17.94 -3.37
N ALA A 51 0.79 -18.04 -3.10
CA ALA A 51 1.35 -18.80 -1.99
C ALA A 51 1.54 -17.97 -0.71
N SER A 52 1.13 -16.70 -0.69
CA SER A 52 1.32 -15.84 0.48
C SER A 52 0.53 -16.39 1.69
N PRO A 53 1.14 -16.50 2.88
CA PRO A 53 0.42 -16.84 4.10
C PRO A 53 -0.48 -15.69 4.56
N TYR A 54 -0.20 -14.46 4.12
CA TYR A 54 -0.94 -13.26 4.51
C TYR A 54 -2.16 -13.06 3.63
N LEU A 55 -3.33 -12.91 4.28
CA LEU A 55 -4.63 -12.88 3.60
C LEU A 55 -4.68 -11.86 2.47
N LEU A 56 -4.39 -10.58 2.76
CA LEU A 56 -4.48 -9.54 1.75
C LEU A 56 -3.45 -9.73 0.62
N SER A 57 -2.23 -10.14 0.94
CA SER A 57 -1.19 -10.40 -0.07
C SER A 57 -1.57 -11.58 -0.98
N ARG A 58 -2.25 -12.60 -0.46
CA ARG A 58 -2.77 -13.71 -1.27
C ARG A 58 -3.90 -13.26 -2.19
N GLU A 59 -4.86 -12.48 -1.69
CA GLU A 59 -5.94 -11.90 -2.51
C GLU A 59 -5.39 -10.99 -3.62
N GLN A 60 -4.36 -10.18 -3.31
CA GLN A 60 -3.67 -9.39 -4.34
C GLN A 60 -3.00 -10.29 -5.38
N GLY A 61 -2.40 -11.40 -4.95
CA GLY A 61 -1.79 -12.40 -5.85
C GLY A 61 -2.80 -13.06 -6.79
N GLU A 62 -4.02 -13.33 -6.32
CA GLU A 62 -5.13 -13.86 -7.14
C GLU A 62 -5.53 -12.87 -8.23
N ILE A 63 -5.62 -11.58 -7.89
CA ILE A 63 -5.90 -10.52 -8.87
C ILE A 63 -4.75 -10.37 -9.88
N ASP A 64 -3.51 -10.42 -9.41
CA ASP A 64 -2.33 -10.36 -10.29
C ASP A 64 -2.31 -11.51 -11.30
N ALA A 65 -2.74 -12.71 -10.89
CA ALA A 65 -2.87 -13.85 -11.78
C ALA A 65 -3.91 -13.60 -12.88
N LEU A 66 -5.07 -13.00 -12.55
CA LEU A 66 -6.08 -12.61 -13.54
C LEU A 66 -5.54 -11.58 -14.53
N VAL A 67 -4.76 -10.60 -14.06
CA VAL A 67 -4.15 -9.59 -14.93
C VAL A 67 -3.13 -10.22 -15.88
N ARG A 68 -2.25 -11.09 -15.35
CA ARG A 68 -1.25 -11.79 -16.19
C ARG A 68 -1.88 -12.69 -17.25
N ASP A 69 -2.95 -13.40 -16.88
CA ASP A 69 -3.64 -14.35 -17.79
C ASP A 69 -4.39 -13.64 -18.92
N ARG A 70 -5.03 -12.48 -18.62
CA ARG A 70 -5.98 -11.86 -19.55
C ARG A 70 -5.44 -10.65 -20.29
N SER A 71 -4.27 -10.13 -19.92
CA SER A 71 -3.69 -8.95 -20.56
C SER A 71 -2.68 -9.34 -21.63
N ARG A 72 -2.69 -8.64 -22.77
CA ARG A 72 -1.67 -8.81 -23.82
C ARG A 72 -0.27 -8.42 -23.34
N ALA A 73 -0.21 -7.34 -22.59
CA ALA A 73 0.96 -6.87 -21.88
C ALA A 73 0.52 -6.33 -20.52
N TRP A 74 1.36 -6.49 -19.51
CA TRP A 74 1.07 -6.04 -18.16
C TRP A 74 2.32 -5.52 -17.45
N THR A 75 2.10 -4.68 -16.48
CA THR A 75 3.10 -4.26 -15.48
C THR A 75 2.42 -4.25 -14.11
N LEU A 76 3.08 -4.82 -13.12
CA LEU A 76 2.61 -4.79 -11.73
C LEU A 76 3.46 -3.83 -10.92
N VAL A 77 2.84 -2.96 -10.15
CA VAL A 77 3.50 -2.20 -9.09
C VAL A 77 3.01 -2.73 -7.75
N LEU A 78 3.95 -3.08 -6.88
CA LEU A 78 3.70 -3.68 -5.58
C LEU A 78 4.11 -2.69 -4.49
N PRO A 79 3.26 -1.69 -4.17
CA PRO A 79 3.60 -0.73 -3.13
C PRO A 79 3.61 -1.40 -1.76
N GLY A 80 4.54 -0.95 -0.91
CA GLY A 80 4.55 -1.24 0.51
C GLY A 80 3.44 -0.48 1.26
N PHE A 81 3.60 -0.39 2.57
CA PHE A 81 2.69 0.40 3.41
C PHE A 81 2.76 1.88 3.04
N PHE A 82 1.61 2.57 3.09
CA PHE A 82 1.57 4.00 2.76
C PHE A 82 1.86 4.86 3.98
N MET A 83 2.70 5.89 3.82
CA MET A 83 2.95 6.89 4.86
C MET A 83 1.66 7.62 5.24
N GLN A 84 0.73 7.79 4.29
CA GLN A 84 -0.56 8.44 4.50
C GLN A 84 -1.42 7.74 5.56
N ASN A 85 -1.23 6.45 5.80
CA ASN A 85 -1.96 5.73 6.86
C ASN A 85 -1.77 6.40 8.23
N MET A 86 -0.60 7.02 8.50
CA MET A 86 -0.38 7.76 9.74
C MET A 86 -1.09 9.11 9.79
N VAL A 87 -1.46 9.66 8.64
CA VAL A 87 -2.31 10.87 8.53
C VAL A 87 -3.78 10.49 8.77
N ASP A 88 -4.23 9.40 8.14
CA ASP A 88 -5.62 8.92 8.28
C ASP A 88 -5.92 8.47 9.73
N HIS A 89 -4.89 8.00 10.46
CA HIS A 89 -4.97 7.59 11.86
C HIS A 89 -4.37 8.63 12.82
N ALA A 90 -4.43 9.93 12.48
CA ALA A 90 -3.84 10.98 13.28
C ALA A 90 -4.57 11.25 14.60
N GLU A 91 -5.86 10.88 14.74
CA GLU A 91 -6.70 11.24 15.88
C GLU A 91 -6.14 10.81 17.25
N PRO A 92 -5.68 9.57 17.47
CA PRO A 92 -5.08 9.19 18.75
C PRO A 92 -3.84 10.02 19.09
N LEU A 93 -3.01 10.36 18.11
CA LEU A 93 -1.84 11.21 18.31
C LEU A 93 -2.22 12.66 18.64
N ARG A 94 -3.31 13.18 18.05
CA ARG A 94 -3.82 14.52 18.37
C ARG A 94 -4.41 14.58 19.77
N SER A 95 -5.31 13.66 20.10
CA SER A 95 -6.11 13.69 21.33
C SER A 95 -5.33 13.23 22.56
N THR A 96 -4.52 12.17 22.45
CA THR A 96 -3.85 11.53 23.58
C THR A 96 -2.32 11.62 23.56
N GLY A 97 -1.73 11.93 22.40
CA GLY A 97 -0.29 11.85 22.19
C GLY A 97 0.24 10.42 22.05
N VAL A 98 -0.64 9.42 21.95
CA VAL A 98 -0.27 8.00 21.95
C VAL A 98 -0.74 7.31 20.67
N TYR A 99 0.18 6.61 20.03
CA TYR A 99 -0.11 5.65 18.98
C TYR A 99 0.08 4.23 19.51
N ARG A 100 -0.92 3.36 19.38
CA ARG A 100 -0.83 1.96 19.81
C ARG A 100 -0.57 1.06 18.61
N SER A 101 0.43 0.18 18.74
CA SER A 101 0.84 -0.72 17.66
C SER A 101 0.90 -2.17 18.13
N ALA A 102 0.25 -3.05 17.34
CA ALA A 102 0.37 -4.50 17.51
C ALA A 102 1.48 -5.11 16.63
N ARG A 103 2.32 -4.29 15.99
CA ARG A 103 3.40 -4.73 15.10
C ARG A 103 4.68 -5.09 15.83
N GLY A 104 4.71 -4.93 17.17
CA GLY A 104 5.91 -5.17 17.97
C GLY A 104 7.07 -4.28 17.53
N GLY A 105 8.27 -4.85 17.39
CA GLY A 105 9.45 -4.18 16.82
C GLY A 105 9.59 -4.32 15.30
N GLY A 106 8.56 -4.80 14.61
CA GLY A 106 8.57 -4.98 13.17
C GLY A 106 8.76 -3.66 12.41
N ARG A 107 9.41 -3.75 11.25
CA ARG A 107 9.77 -2.58 10.43
C ARG A 107 8.99 -2.57 9.13
N THR A 108 8.67 -1.39 8.63
CA THR A 108 8.06 -1.18 7.32
C THR A 108 8.88 -0.19 6.51
N ALA A 109 9.15 -0.51 5.26
CA ALA A 109 9.72 0.43 4.31
C ALA A 109 8.58 1.21 3.62
N ALA A 110 7.86 2.03 4.41
CA ALA A 110 6.66 2.73 3.95
C ALA A 110 6.98 3.76 2.85
N VAL A 111 6.06 3.90 1.90
CA VAL A 111 6.18 4.75 0.71
C VAL A 111 5.14 5.87 0.70
N ASP A 112 5.49 7.03 0.18
CA ASP A 112 4.51 8.10 -0.08
C ASP A 112 3.64 7.71 -1.28
N VAL A 113 2.31 7.70 -1.11
CA VAL A 113 1.35 7.34 -2.17
C VAL A 113 1.45 8.26 -3.39
N ARG A 114 1.90 9.52 -3.22
CA ARG A 114 2.14 10.45 -4.32
C ARG A 114 3.25 9.94 -5.26
N GLU A 115 4.27 9.30 -4.69
CA GLU A 115 5.38 8.72 -5.45
C GLU A 115 4.96 7.41 -6.14
N VAL A 116 4.08 6.63 -5.53
CA VAL A 116 3.45 5.49 -6.19
C VAL A 116 2.67 5.97 -7.43
N GLY A 117 1.87 7.02 -7.28
CA GLY A 117 1.14 7.63 -8.40
C GLY A 117 2.07 8.14 -9.51
N ALA A 118 3.18 8.78 -9.15
CA ALA A 118 4.19 9.26 -10.10
C ALA A 118 4.86 8.10 -10.86
N ALA A 119 5.21 7.01 -10.18
CA ALA A 119 5.78 5.81 -10.80
C ALA A 119 4.78 5.15 -11.76
N VAL A 120 3.52 4.99 -11.35
CA VAL A 120 2.45 4.45 -12.21
C VAL A 120 2.26 5.32 -13.45
N ALA A 121 2.27 6.65 -13.29
CA ALA A 121 2.13 7.59 -14.41
C ALA A 121 3.33 7.52 -15.37
N ALA A 122 4.56 7.36 -14.84
CA ALA A 122 5.75 7.19 -15.68
C ALA A 122 5.67 5.90 -16.52
N ILE A 123 5.28 4.78 -15.91
CA ILE A 123 5.07 3.49 -16.59
C ILE A 123 3.95 3.60 -17.63
N ALA A 124 2.80 4.21 -17.27
CA ALA A 124 1.65 4.29 -18.18
C ALA A 124 1.90 5.19 -19.40
N ARG A 125 2.83 6.15 -19.30
CA ARG A 125 3.20 7.05 -20.40
C ARG A 125 4.00 6.35 -21.50
N ASP A 126 4.89 5.43 -21.14
CA ASP A 126 5.58 4.54 -22.07
C ASP A 126 5.66 3.12 -21.48
N PRO A 127 4.59 2.30 -21.65
CA PRO A 127 4.48 1.02 -20.97
C PRO A 127 5.36 -0.08 -21.57
N ARG A 128 5.84 0.07 -22.80
CA ARG A 128 6.56 -0.99 -23.53
C ARG A 128 7.83 -1.49 -22.83
N PRO A 129 8.71 -0.62 -22.28
CA PRO A 129 9.90 -1.07 -21.56
C PRO A 129 9.58 -1.82 -20.25
N HIS A 130 8.35 -1.70 -19.76
CA HIS A 130 7.89 -2.27 -18.49
C HIS A 130 7.05 -3.54 -18.65
N THR A 131 6.91 -4.04 -19.90
CA THR A 131 6.09 -5.23 -20.19
C THR A 131 6.61 -6.46 -19.46
N GLY A 132 5.71 -7.12 -18.71
CA GLY A 132 6.02 -8.33 -17.95
C GLY A 132 6.82 -8.08 -16.67
N ALA A 133 7.04 -6.81 -16.32
CA ALA A 133 7.79 -6.43 -15.13
C ALA A 133 6.90 -6.28 -13.89
N SER A 134 7.49 -6.55 -12.73
CA SER A 134 6.92 -6.25 -11.41
C SER A 134 7.89 -5.38 -10.63
N TYR A 135 7.40 -4.28 -10.07
CA TYR A 135 8.20 -3.30 -9.33
C TYR A 135 7.71 -3.21 -7.88
N THR A 136 8.60 -3.46 -6.92
CA THR A 136 8.29 -3.26 -5.50
C THR A 136 8.59 -1.81 -5.13
N LEU A 137 7.56 -1.07 -4.73
CA LEU A 137 7.69 0.35 -4.43
C LEU A 137 7.75 0.58 -2.93
N THR A 138 8.92 1.00 -2.43
CA THR A 138 9.16 1.26 -1.01
C THR A 138 9.77 2.64 -0.81
N GLY A 139 9.65 3.15 0.42
CA GLY A 139 10.46 4.27 0.88
C GLY A 139 11.94 3.88 1.00
N PRO A 140 12.80 4.85 1.32
CA PRO A 140 14.26 4.66 1.32
C PRO A 140 14.77 3.90 2.55
N ARG A 141 13.96 3.70 3.58
CA ARG A 141 14.33 3.06 4.85
C ARG A 141 13.18 2.26 5.43
N ALA A 142 13.51 1.16 6.10
CA ALA A 142 12.56 0.43 6.94
C ALA A 142 12.62 0.97 8.37
N GLU A 143 11.47 1.35 8.92
CA GLU A 143 11.33 1.99 10.22
C GLU A 143 10.24 1.30 11.04
N THR A 144 10.41 1.28 12.37
CA THR A 144 9.39 0.83 13.32
C THR A 144 8.32 1.92 13.50
N ASP A 145 7.14 1.55 13.98
CA ASP A 145 6.11 2.55 14.31
C ASP A 145 6.60 3.56 15.38
N ALA A 146 7.49 3.15 16.29
CA ALA A 146 8.09 4.06 17.28
C ALA A 146 9.01 5.09 16.62
N GLU A 147 9.85 4.69 15.64
CA GLU A 147 10.69 5.62 14.87
C GLU A 147 9.83 6.59 14.05
N VAL A 148 8.74 6.09 13.45
CA VAL A 148 7.77 6.90 12.71
C VAL A 148 7.12 7.95 13.62
N VAL A 149 6.64 7.56 14.80
CA VAL A 149 6.05 8.49 15.79
C VAL A 149 7.09 9.51 16.27
N ALA A 150 8.37 9.13 16.41
CA ALA A 150 9.45 10.06 16.76
C ALA A 150 9.66 11.12 15.66
N HIS A 151 9.57 10.77 14.38
CA HIS A 151 9.62 11.75 13.27
C HIS A 151 8.44 12.73 13.33
N ILE A 152 7.24 12.25 13.64
CA ILE A 152 6.05 13.10 13.80
C ILE A 152 6.22 14.03 15.03
N ALA A 153 6.71 13.51 16.17
CA ALA A 153 7.00 14.30 17.35
C ALA A 153 8.00 15.43 17.06
N ALA A 154 9.09 15.12 16.35
CA ALA A 154 10.09 16.12 15.95
C ALA A 154 9.50 17.18 14.99
N ALA A 155 8.63 16.79 14.07
CA ALA A 155 8.01 17.70 13.11
C ALA A 155 6.96 18.63 13.73
N THR A 156 6.28 18.17 14.78
CA THR A 156 5.19 18.91 15.46
C THR A 156 5.63 19.64 16.72
N GLY A 157 6.78 19.29 17.30
CA GLY A 157 7.22 19.77 18.61
C GLY A 157 6.41 19.20 19.79
N ARG A 158 5.58 18.18 19.57
CA ARG A 158 4.71 17.57 20.58
C ARG A 158 5.36 16.35 21.23
N ALA A 159 5.03 16.12 22.50
CA ALA A 159 5.39 14.88 23.19
C ALA A 159 4.48 13.73 22.73
N LEU A 160 4.94 12.98 21.73
CA LEU A 160 4.22 11.82 21.18
C LEU A 160 4.99 10.55 21.48
N ARG A 161 4.27 9.43 21.69
CA ARG A 161 4.87 8.12 21.90
C ARG A 161 4.10 6.99 21.23
N CYS A 162 4.82 5.93 20.92
CA CYS A 162 4.25 4.67 20.46
C CYS A 162 4.22 3.68 21.65
N GLU A 163 3.06 3.08 21.91
CA GLU A 163 2.89 2.05 22.93
C GLU A 163 2.57 0.71 22.28
N PRO A 164 3.16 -0.40 22.74
CA PRO A 164 2.78 -1.71 22.26
C PRO A 164 1.37 -2.07 22.71
N THR A 165 0.65 -2.80 21.86
CA THR A 165 -0.62 -3.43 22.20
C THR A 165 -0.62 -4.88 21.73
N SER A 166 -1.48 -5.72 22.31
CA SER A 166 -1.64 -7.08 21.80
C SER A 166 -2.47 -7.11 20.50
N ALA A 167 -2.28 -8.15 19.69
CA ALA A 167 -3.12 -8.36 18.51
C ALA A 167 -4.61 -8.51 18.87
N MET A 168 -4.91 -9.09 20.03
CA MET A 168 -6.27 -9.23 20.53
C MET A 168 -6.86 -7.88 20.90
N ASP A 169 -6.13 -7.06 21.68
CA ASP A 169 -6.62 -5.74 22.10
C ASP A 169 -6.84 -4.82 20.90
N GLN A 170 -5.93 -4.87 19.92
CA GLN A 170 -6.10 -4.12 18.67
C GLN A 170 -7.35 -4.57 17.92
N ARG A 171 -7.58 -5.90 17.80
CA ARG A 171 -8.78 -6.46 17.17
C ARG A 171 -10.05 -5.96 17.87
N MET A 172 -10.07 -6.00 19.19
CA MET A 172 -11.19 -5.52 19.99
C MET A 172 -11.42 -4.01 19.80
N ALA A 173 -10.37 -3.21 19.76
CA ALA A 173 -10.45 -1.76 19.51
C ALA A 173 -11.02 -1.45 18.13
N LEU A 174 -10.59 -2.15 17.09
CA LEU A 174 -11.11 -2.00 15.72
C LEU A 174 -12.58 -2.39 15.62
N ALA A 175 -12.98 -3.49 16.27
CA ALA A 175 -14.39 -3.91 16.35
C ALA A 175 -15.25 -2.88 17.10
N ALA A 176 -14.77 -2.36 18.22
CA ALA A 176 -15.44 -1.30 18.98
C ALA A 176 -15.57 0.02 18.19
N ALA A 177 -14.63 0.30 17.27
CA ALA A 177 -14.70 1.41 16.32
C ALA A 177 -15.66 1.15 15.14
N GLY A 178 -16.34 -0.01 15.10
CA GLY A 178 -17.34 -0.34 14.10
C GLY A 178 -16.78 -0.89 12.77
N LEU A 179 -15.51 -1.29 12.73
CA LEU A 179 -14.96 -1.91 11.53
C LEU A 179 -15.51 -3.34 11.36
N PRO A 180 -15.91 -3.74 10.14
CA PRO A 180 -16.40 -5.09 9.89
C PRO A 180 -15.27 -6.12 9.96
N ASP A 181 -15.58 -7.35 10.31
CA ASP A 181 -14.61 -8.44 10.52
C ASP A 181 -13.67 -8.64 9.34
N TRP A 182 -14.16 -8.54 8.10
CA TRP A 182 -13.35 -8.71 6.91
C TRP A 182 -12.23 -7.66 6.78
N VAL A 183 -12.43 -6.43 7.28
CA VAL A 183 -11.38 -5.40 7.37
C VAL A 183 -10.39 -5.77 8.46
N ILE A 184 -10.90 -6.14 9.64
CA ILE A 184 -10.08 -6.49 10.81
C ILE A 184 -9.16 -7.67 10.48
N ASP A 185 -9.65 -8.69 9.80
CA ASP A 185 -8.86 -9.87 9.41
C ASP A 185 -7.73 -9.52 8.46
N ARG A 186 -7.97 -8.64 7.47
CA ARG A 186 -6.94 -8.18 6.55
C ARG A 186 -5.89 -7.32 7.24
N LEU A 187 -6.31 -6.40 8.12
CA LEU A 187 -5.38 -5.57 8.90
C LEU A 187 -4.53 -6.43 9.84
N ALA A 188 -5.12 -7.39 10.55
CA ALA A 188 -4.41 -8.31 11.42
C ALA A 188 -3.37 -9.16 10.66
N SER A 189 -3.70 -9.56 9.43
CA SER A 189 -2.78 -10.27 8.54
C SER A 189 -1.58 -9.40 8.14
N LEU A 190 -1.80 -8.11 7.85
CA LEU A 190 -0.72 -7.15 7.56
C LEU A 190 0.16 -6.89 8.78
N ASP A 191 -0.43 -6.75 9.98
CA ASP A 191 0.35 -6.58 11.21
C ASP A 191 1.20 -7.83 11.51
N THR A 192 0.70 -9.02 11.17
CA THR A 192 1.48 -10.26 11.26
C THR A 192 2.67 -10.25 10.29
N MET A 193 2.46 -9.84 9.04
CA MET A 193 3.53 -9.67 8.05
C MET A 193 4.64 -8.73 8.55
N VAL A 194 4.27 -7.64 9.21
CA VAL A 194 5.25 -6.69 9.78
C VAL A 194 5.99 -7.32 10.96
N ARG A 195 5.32 -8.01 11.88
CA ARG A 195 5.95 -8.70 13.02
C ARG A 195 6.96 -9.75 12.59
N GLU A 196 6.70 -10.44 11.50
CA GLU A 196 7.56 -11.48 10.93
C GLU A 196 8.72 -10.92 10.09
N GLY A 197 8.76 -9.59 9.89
CA GLY A 197 9.85 -8.89 9.19
C GLY A 197 9.71 -8.84 7.67
N GLU A 198 8.64 -9.39 7.12
CA GLU A 198 8.42 -9.49 5.66
C GLU A 198 8.11 -8.13 4.99
N ALA A 199 7.87 -7.09 5.79
CA ALA A 199 7.62 -5.73 5.31
C ALA A 199 8.86 -4.81 5.38
N ALA A 200 10.00 -5.34 5.84
CA ALA A 200 11.22 -4.54 6.07
C ALA A 200 12.10 -4.35 4.82
N GLY A 201 11.85 -5.11 3.75
CA GLY A 201 12.64 -5.05 2.53
C GLY A 201 12.57 -3.67 1.87
N VAL A 202 13.75 -3.09 1.55
CA VAL A 202 13.87 -1.84 0.79
C VAL A 202 14.21 -2.17 -0.65
N SER A 203 13.38 -1.72 -1.61
CA SER A 203 13.59 -1.91 -3.04
C SER A 203 14.18 -0.65 -3.69
N PRO A 204 15.11 -0.79 -4.65
CA PRO A 204 15.61 0.33 -5.44
C PRO A 204 14.65 0.75 -6.58
N ASP A 205 13.55 0.03 -6.81
CA ASP A 205 12.72 0.20 -8.00
C ASP A 205 12.08 1.58 -8.08
N LEU A 206 11.57 2.10 -6.96
CA LEU A 206 10.96 3.43 -6.94
C LEU A 206 11.97 4.52 -7.30
N ALA A 207 13.18 4.44 -6.72
CA ALA A 207 14.25 5.39 -7.04
C ALA A 207 14.64 5.34 -8.52
N ARG A 208 14.69 4.14 -9.11
CA ARG A 208 14.99 3.96 -10.56
C ARG A 208 13.89 4.55 -11.44
N LEU A 209 12.61 4.29 -11.10
CA LEU A 209 11.47 4.79 -11.88
C LEU A 209 11.33 6.31 -11.81
N LEU A 210 11.65 6.92 -10.67
CA LEU A 210 11.54 8.37 -10.46
C LEU A 210 12.83 9.14 -10.81
N GLY A 211 13.96 8.47 -10.95
CA GLY A 211 15.27 9.12 -11.18
C GLY A 211 15.78 9.91 -9.97
N ARG A 212 15.24 9.69 -8.77
CA ARG A 212 15.62 10.35 -7.51
C ARG A 212 15.39 9.46 -6.30
N THR A 213 15.97 9.84 -5.18
CA THR A 213 15.68 9.20 -3.89
C THR A 213 14.21 9.41 -3.50
N PRO A 214 13.49 8.35 -3.08
CA PRO A 214 12.15 8.47 -2.54
C PRO A 214 12.11 9.29 -1.24
N THR A 215 10.96 9.88 -0.96
CA THR A 215 10.69 10.62 0.27
C THR A 215 10.84 9.73 1.50
N GLY A 216 11.58 10.20 2.52
CA GLY A 216 11.70 9.54 3.81
C GLY A 216 10.67 10.04 4.82
N TYR A 217 10.42 9.27 5.89
CA TYR A 217 9.41 9.63 6.89
C TYR A 217 9.65 10.98 7.57
N ALA A 218 10.91 11.35 7.83
CA ALA A 218 11.23 12.65 8.43
C ALA A 218 10.80 13.83 7.53
N GLU A 219 10.92 13.70 6.22
CA GLU A 219 10.46 14.71 5.26
C GLU A 219 8.94 14.72 5.17
N PHE A 220 8.34 13.55 4.99
CA PHE A 220 6.89 13.37 4.96
C PHE A 220 6.21 13.96 6.21
N ALA A 221 6.76 13.70 7.41
CA ALA A 221 6.23 14.23 8.66
C ALA A 221 6.26 15.77 8.72
N ARG A 222 7.34 16.40 8.22
CA ARG A 222 7.42 17.87 8.14
C ARG A 222 6.38 18.45 7.17
N GLU A 223 6.19 17.84 6.01
CA GLU A 223 5.21 18.30 5.01
C GLU A 223 3.77 18.20 5.52
N HIS A 224 3.47 17.12 6.25
CA HIS A 224 2.11 16.82 6.72
C HIS A 224 1.88 17.18 8.21
N ARG A 225 2.79 17.97 8.84
CA ARG A 225 2.73 18.25 10.29
C ARG A 225 1.37 18.75 10.79
N ALA A 226 0.64 19.50 9.95
CA ALA A 226 -0.70 20.01 10.30
C ALA A 226 -1.70 18.89 10.62
N ALA A 227 -1.54 17.68 10.07
CA ALA A 227 -2.40 16.56 10.36
C ALA A 227 -2.35 16.09 11.83
N TRP A 228 -1.23 16.33 12.51
CA TRP A 228 -1.00 15.91 13.91
C TRP A 228 -0.92 17.08 14.89
N GLN A 229 -1.12 18.30 14.44
CA GLN A 229 -1.28 19.46 15.31
C GLN A 229 -2.72 19.51 15.82
N ALA A 230 -2.91 19.99 17.07
CA ALA A 230 -4.22 20.12 17.71
C ALA A 230 -5.04 21.25 17.08
#